data_f19e92252449851b798a42bd93984e01
#
_entry.id   f19e92252449851b798a42bd93984e01
#
_cell.length_a   1.000
_cell.length_b   1.000
_cell.length_c   1.000
_cell.angle_alpha   90.00
_cell.angle_beta   90.00
_cell.angle_gamma   90.00
#
_symmetry.space_group_name_H-M   'P 1'
#
loop_
_entity.id
_entity.type
_entity.pdbx_description
1 polymer ?
#
loop_
_entity_poly.entity_id
_entity_poly.type
_entity_poly.pdbx_seq_one_letter_code
_entity_poly.pdbx_strand_id
1 'polypeptide(L)'
;VDPYTSRKTDLGQLKTVILGEGLLQDSARLDALLGELERSQAVSEKVMLLAADSASACVEKAMKEDSKTGLFLWDFYKNTAEEVAVTKGIDLDTFLTERTERGGNGVLPRIRAEGERLRLGGGMAVSARGASILNEEEERGYLFLLGDAEGAVLEGRYKAAVLPLAVTKTKADYDFQVAGDTVLCTVTLPVEGTLQGGRGELLSAEQKTELESIFSASIKEEVEHTIKTALSEGVDFLGILPRAERALPQLAKACTREQLWERMAFRVVPKVQITDMGRKR
;
A
#
# COMPACT_ATOMS: atom_id res chain seq x y z
N VAL A 1 18.00 3.81 31.23
CA VAL A 1 17.78 2.79 32.29
C VAL A 1 16.56 3.24 33.04
N ASP A 2 15.49 2.43 33.03
CA ASP A 2 14.28 2.70 33.82
C ASP A 2 14.58 2.48 35.29
N PRO A 3 14.46 3.51 36.15
CA PRO A 3 14.76 3.38 37.58
C PRO A 3 13.74 2.50 38.34
N TYR A 4 12.64 2.12 37.69
CA TYR A 4 11.55 1.33 38.30
C TYR A 4 11.61 -0.17 37.97
N THR A 5 12.56 -0.62 37.16
CA THR A 5 12.71 -2.05 36.83
C THR A 5 14.16 -2.51 36.92
N SER A 6 14.35 -3.69 37.49
CA SER A 6 15.64 -4.38 37.49
C SER A 6 15.94 -5.11 36.17
N ARG A 7 14.98 -5.14 35.25
CA ARG A 7 15.14 -5.83 33.96
C ARG A 7 15.73 -4.88 32.94
N LYS A 8 16.76 -5.32 32.25
CA LYS A 8 17.33 -4.63 31.11
C LYS A 8 16.40 -4.83 29.91
N THR A 9 15.97 -3.75 29.28
CA THR A 9 15.18 -3.84 28.04
C THR A 9 16.08 -4.43 26.96
N ASP A 10 15.68 -5.55 26.39
CA ASP A 10 16.33 -6.18 25.24
C ASP A 10 15.46 -5.94 23.99
N LEU A 11 15.99 -5.20 23.04
CA LEU A 11 15.31 -4.90 21.76
C LEU A 11 15.60 -5.94 20.67
N GLY A 12 16.46 -6.94 20.95
CA GLY A 12 16.80 -7.98 19.96
C GLY A 12 15.63 -8.88 19.54
N GLN A 13 14.55 -8.87 20.33
CA GLN A 13 13.30 -9.58 20.01
C GLN A 13 12.16 -8.67 19.53
N LEU A 14 12.47 -7.41 19.23
CA LEU A 14 11.48 -6.48 18.71
C LEU A 14 10.99 -6.94 17.33
N LYS A 15 9.69 -7.19 17.20
CA LYS A 15 9.06 -7.66 15.95
C LYS A 15 8.32 -6.57 15.22
N THR A 16 7.76 -5.61 15.98
CA THR A 16 6.88 -4.57 15.42
C THR A 16 7.14 -3.25 16.12
N VAL A 17 7.16 -2.18 15.35
CA VAL A 17 7.16 -0.78 15.83
C VAL A 17 5.88 -0.11 15.33
N ILE A 18 5.11 0.47 16.24
CA ILE A 18 3.90 1.22 15.92
C ILE A 18 4.21 2.71 16.04
N LEU A 19 4.07 3.42 14.94
CA LEU A 19 4.30 4.86 14.83
C LEU A 19 2.95 5.59 14.94
N GLY A 20 2.76 6.38 15.98
CA GLY A 20 1.55 7.16 16.18
C GLY A 20 1.48 8.37 15.24
N GLU A 21 0.25 8.79 14.88
CA GLU A 21 0.00 9.91 13.97
C GLU A 21 0.76 11.19 14.37
N GLY A 22 0.78 11.55 15.66
CA GLY A 22 1.48 12.74 16.13
C GLY A 22 2.99 12.74 15.85
N LEU A 23 3.63 11.55 15.75
CA LEU A 23 5.01 11.41 15.31
C LEU A 23 5.12 11.52 13.78
N LEU A 24 4.19 10.89 13.06
CA LEU A 24 4.19 10.86 11.61
C LEU A 24 3.90 12.25 10.98
N GLN A 25 3.23 13.14 11.72
CA GLN A 25 3.04 14.54 11.32
C GLN A 25 4.30 15.41 11.48
N ASP A 26 5.30 14.96 12.23
CA ASP A 26 6.58 15.66 12.43
C ASP A 26 7.70 14.91 11.72
N SER A 27 7.97 15.28 10.47
CA SER A 27 8.96 14.60 9.64
C SER A 27 10.38 14.59 10.26
N ALA A 28 10.76 15.65 10.96
CA ALA A 28 12.08 15.73 11.58
C ALA A 28 12.23 14.74 12.74
N ARG A 29 11.18 14.57 13.55
CA ARG A 29 11.17 13.56 14.62
C ARG A 29 11.10 12.15 14.06
N LEU A 30 10.32 11.94 13.01
CA LEU A 30 10.27 10.65 12.32
C LEU A 30 11.65 10.27 11.78
N ASP A 31 12.33 11.20 11.09
CA ASP A 31 13.67 10.96 10.55
C ASP A 31 14.70 10.66 11.64
N ALA A 32 14.63 11.38 12.76
CA ALA A 32 15.49 11.13 13.91
C ALA A 32 15.26 9.72 14.48
N LEU A 33 14.00 9.31 14.65
CA LEU A 33 13.66 7.98 15.15
C LEU A 33 14.11 6.87 14.18
N LEU A 34 13.80 7.01 12.89
CA LEU A 34 14.19 6.04 11.87
C LEU A 34 15.71 5.89 11.81
N GLY A 35 16.46 7.00 11.85
CA GLY A 35 17.92 6.97 11.91
C GLY A 35 18.47 6.34 13.19
N GLU A 36 17.79 6.47 14.34
CA GLU A 36 18.19 5.75 15.57
C GLU A 36 17.92 4.24 15.46
N LEU A 37 16.78 3.85 14.87
CA LEU A 37 16.46 2.44 14.67
C LEU A 37 17.45 1.78 13.69
N GLU A 38 17.80 2.45 12.60
CA GLU A 38 18.78 1.99 11.60
C GLU A 38 20.18 1.80 12.20
N ARG A 39 20.63 2.74 13.04
CA ARG A 39 21.96 2.67 13.69
C ARG A 39 22.00 1.69 14.86
N SER A 40 20.86 1.25 15.37
CA SER A 40 20.79 0.38 16.53
C SER A 40 21.14 -1.06 16.18
N GLN A 41 22.28 -1.54 16.68
CA GLN A 41 22.65 -2.96 16.55
C GLN A 41 21.70 -3.92 17.27
N ALA A 42 20.84 -3.42 18.16
CA ALA A 42 19.89 -4.21 18.92
C ALA A 42 18.54 -4.39 18.20
N VAL A 43 18.26 -3.59 17.17
CA VAL A 43 17.01 -3.65 16.41
C VAL A 43 17.27 -4.33 15.07
N SER A 44 16.44 -5.31 14.73
CA SER A 44 16.52 -5.97 13.43
C SER A 44 16.02 -5.05 12.33
N GLU A 45 16.73 -4.98 11.20
CA GLU A 45 16.28 -4.29 10.00
C GLU A 45 14.95 -4.85 9.44
N LYS A 46 14.59 -6.08 9.86
CA LYS A 46 13.33 -6.76 9.51
C LYS A 46 12.21 -6.53 10.53
N VAL A 47 12.38 -5.54 11.43
CA VAL A 47 11.28 -5.11 12.29
C VAL A 47 10.16 -4.48 11.44
N MET A 48 8.93 -4.94 11.66
CA MET A 48 7.77 -4.42 10.95
C MET A 48 7.40 -3.02 11.43
N LEU A 49 7.10 -2.13 10.51
CA LEU A 49 6.60 -0.79 10.81
C LEU A 49 5.09 -0.72 10.56
N LEU A 50 4.36 -0.17 11.53
CA LEU A 50 2.92 0.10 11.43
C LEU A 50 2.65 1.56 11.77
N ALA A 51 1.74 2.19 11.06
CA ALA A 51 1.17 3.48 11.43
C ALA A 51 -0.11 3.29 12.26
N ALA A 52 -0.37 4.18 13.21
CA ALA A 52 -1.61 4.17 13.97
C ALA A 52 -2.04 5.59 14.34
N ASP A 53 -3.36 5.81 14.44
CA ASP A 53 -3.91 7.07 14.95
C ASP A 53 -3.46 7.28 16.42
N SER A 54 -3.50 6.19 17.20
CA SER A 54 -2.96 6.12 18.56
C SER A 54 -2.19 4.82 18.78
N ALA A 55 -0.88 4.91 18.83
CA ALA A 55 -0.02 3.74 19.07
C ALA A 55 -0.31 3.10 20.43
N SER A 56 -0.52 3.88 21.49
CA SER A 56 -0.84 3.37 22.83
C SER A 56 -2.16 2.58 22.84
N ALA A 57 -3.21 3.11 22.21
CA ALA A 57 -4.49 2.41 22.13
C ALA A 57 -4.37 1.07 21.38
N CYS A 58 -3.58 1.01 20.31
CA CYS A 58 -3.35 -0.22 19.57
C CYS A 58 -2.55 -1.24 20.41
N VAL A 59 -1.52 -0.80 21.12
CA VAL A 59 -0.74 -1.68 22.02
C VAL A 59 -1.62 -2.23 23.15
N GLU A 60 -2.43 -1.38 23.80
CA GLU A 60 -3.34 -1.80 24.87
C GLU A 60 -4.35 -2.85 24.40
N LYS A 61 -4.88 -2.70 23.18
CA LYS A 61 -5.77 -3.69 22.58
C LYS A 61 -5.05 -4.99 22.24
N ALA A 62 -3.89 -4.91 21.61
CA ALA A 62 -3.09 -6.08 21.26
C ALA A 62 -2.67 -6.89 22.51
N MET A 63 -2.37 -6.20 23.63
CA MET A 63 -2.07 -6.85 24.90
C MET A 63 -3.26 -7.63 25.50
N LYS A 64 -4.48 -7.25 25.16
CA LYS A 64 -5.67 -8.02 25.58
C LYS A 64 -5.89 -9.27 24.74
N GLU A 65 -5.49 -9.23 23.46
CA GLU A 65 -5.59 -10.39 22.56
C GLU A 65 -4.50 -11.43 22.83
N ASP A 66 -3.25 -11.00 23.01
CA ASP A 66 -2.12 -11.88 23.29
C ASP A 66 -1.06 -11.18 24.17
N SER A 67 -0.52 -11.91 25.14
CA SER A 67 0.60 -11.46 25.99
C SER A 67 1.88 -11.20 25.19
N LYS A 68 2.05 -11.82 24.02
CA LYS A 68 3.17 -11.62 23.09
C LYS A 68 2.78 -10.62 21.99
N THR A 69 2.33 -9.45 22.40
CA THR A 69 1.75 -8.41 21.55
C THR A 69 2.49 -8.15 20.24
N GLY A 70 3.81 -8.01 20.28
CA GLY A 70 4.62 -7.73 19.08
C GLY A 70 4.64 -8.90 18.09
N LEU A 71 4.64 -10.14 18.58
CA LEU A 71 4.56 -11.32 17.75
C LEU A 71 3.14 -11.48 17.17
N PHE A 72 2.11 -11.27 17.99
CA PHE A 72 0.72 -11.28 17.55
C PHE A 72 0.48 -10.30 16.37
N LEU A 73 0.95 -9.06 16.49
CA LEU A 73 0.82 -8.06 15.43
C LEU A 73 1.60 -8.47 14.17
N TRP A 74 2.77 -9.05 14.33
CA TRP A 74 3.56 -9.54 13.21
C TRP A 74 2.88 -10.71 12.49
N ASP A 75 2.40 -11.71 13.26
CA ASP A 75 1.68 -12.87 12.72
C ASP A 75 0.34 -12.46 12.05
N PHE A 76 -0.41 -11.57 12.72
CA PHE A 76 -1.66 -11.04 12.20
C PHE A 76 -1.45 -10.34 10.86
N TYR A 77 -0.38 -9.55 10.76
CA TYR A 77 -0.04 -8.88 9.51
C TYR A 77 0.37 -9.88 8.44
N LYS A 78 1.32 -10.74 8.74
CA LYS A 78 1.88 -11.68 7.77
C LYS A 78 0.87 -12.72 7.28
N ASN A 79 -0.01 -13.19 8.15
CA ASN A 79 -0.97 -14.23 7.81
C ASN A 79 -2.29 -13.68 7.25
N THR A 80 -2.63 -12.40 7.50
CA THR A 80 -3.92 -11.84 7.11
C THR A 80 -3.79 -10.82 6.00
N ALA A 81 -2.81 -9.94 6.06
CA ALA A 81 -2.71 -8.84 5.10
C ALA A 81 -2.24 -9.30 3.72
N GLU A 82 -1.31 -10.26 3.66
CA GLU A 82 -0.82 -10.81 2.40
C GLU A 82 -1.89 -11.67 1.69
N GLU A 83 -2.80 -12.33 2.47
CA GLU A 83 -3.84 -13.20 1.88
C GLU A 83 -5.03 -12.42 1.32
N VAL A 84 -5.30 -11.20 1.81
CA VAL A 84 -6.51 -10.42 1.45
C VAL A 84 -6.20 -9.06 0.80
N ALA A 85 -4.94 -8.77 0.54
CA ALA A 85 -4.46 -7.50 -0.07
C ALA A 85 -5.15 -6.25 0.51
N VAL A 86 -5.26 -6.19 1.83
CA VAL A 86 -5.84 -5.05 2.54
C VAL A 86 -4.80 -3.95 2.73
N THR A 87 -3.53 -4.34 2.79
CA THR A 87 -2.40 -3.43 2.96
C THR A 87 -1.09 -4.20 2.74
N LYS A 88 -0.01 -3.49 2.41
CA LYS A 88 1.31 -4.09 2.21
C LYS A 88 2.15 -4.01 3.48
N GLY A 89 2.67 -5.17 3.96
CA GLY A 89 3.67 -5.22 5.03
C GLY A 89 4.96 -4.54 4.60
N ILE A 90 5.52 -3.75 5.52
CA ILE A 90 6.80 -3.11 5.27
C ILE A 90 7.68 -3.24 6.50
N ASP A 91 8.92 -3.71 6.31
CA ASP A 91 9.95 -3.70 7.32
C ASP A 91 10.77 -2.40 7.26
N LEU A 92 11.58 -2.17 8.29
CA LEU A 92 12.40 -0.96 8.43
C LEU A 92 13.34 -0.75 7.22
N ASP A 93 14.06 -1.78 6.80
CA ASP A 93 15.01 -1.74 5.68
C ASP A 93 14.29 -1.38 4.37
N THR A 94 13.20 -2.06 4.07
CA THR A 94 12.38 -1.80 2.89
C THR A 94 11.81 -0.37 2.92
N PHE A 95 11.28 0.08 4.07
CA PHE A 95 10.73 1.44 4.20
C PHE A 95 11.78 2.52 4.00
N LEU A 96 12.97 2.38 4.60
CA LEU A 96 14.07 3.33 4.44
C LEU A 96 14.55 3.40 2.99
N THR A 97 14.67 2.25 2.33
CA THR A 97 15.07 2.16 0.92
C THR A 97 14.03 2.85 0.02
N GLU A 98 12.75 2.47 0.14
CA GLU A 98 11.67 3.08 -0.65
C GLU A 98 11.57 4.58 -0.41
N ARG A 99 11.67 5.01 0.85
CA ARG A 99 11.61 6.42 1.22
C ARG A 99 12.77 7.22 0.64
N THR A 100 13.98 6.66 0.65
CA THR A 100 15.16 7.28 0.04
C THR A 100 14.97 7.46 -1.46
N GLU A 101 14.52 6.42 -2.17
CA GLU A 101 14.25 6.49 -3.61
C GLU A 101 13.15 7.50 -3.95
N ARG A 102 12.12 7.60 -3.13
CA ARG A 102 10.95 8.49 -3.33
C ARG A 102 11.17 9.91 -2.78
N GLY A 103 12.40 10.29 -2.43
CA GLY A 103 12.70 11.64 -1.95
C GLY A 103 12.11 11.98 -0.59
N GLY A 104 12.10 11.04 0.33
CA GLY A 104 11.58 11.19 1.68
C GLY A 104 10.11 10.77 1.86
N ASN A 105 9.46 10.29 0.79
CA ASN A 105 8.06 9.84 0.82
C ASN A 105 7.97 8.32 0.98
N GLY A 106 6.93 7.83 1.65
CA GLY A 106 6.67 6.40 1.81
C GLY A 106 5.24 6.13 2.25
N VAL A 107 4.84 4.86 2.25
CA VAL A 107 3.54 4.42 2.76
C VAL A 107 3.77 3.38 3.84
N LEU A 108 3.10 3.56 4.96
CA LEU A 108 3.09 2.62 6.07
C LEU A 108 1.70 1.96 6.16
N PRO A 109 1.64 0.67 6.41
CA PRO A 109 0.39 -0.01 6.70
C PRO A 109 -0.23 0.56 7.98
N ARG A 110 -1.55 0.75 7.99
CA ARG A 110 -2.26 1.35 9.11
C ARG A 110 -3.00 0.32 9.95
N ILE A 111 -2.84 0.43 11.28
CA ILE A 111 -3.60 -0.31 12.27
C ILE A 111 -4.45 0.65 13.11
N ARG A 112 -5.67 0.26 13.44
CA ARG A 112 -6.61 1.05 14.24
C ARG A 112 -7.15 0.23 15.40
N ALA A 113 -7.36 0.91 16.54
CA ALA A 113 -8.16 0.37 17.63
C ALA A 113 -9.64 0.71 17.35
N GLU A 114 -10.48 -0.27 17.05
CA GLU A 114 -11.89 -0.11 16.71
C GLU A 114 -12.77 -0.91 17.68
N GLY A 115 -13.51 -0.23 18.54
CA GLY A 115 -14.23 -0.87 19.62
C GLY A 115 -13.29 -1.70 20.52
N GLU A 116 -13.54 -3.00 20.64
CA GLU A 116 -12.70 -3.93 21.41
C GLU A 116 -11.65 -4.67 20.56
N ARG A 117 -11.57 -4.40 19.26
CA ARG A 117 -10.69 -5.12 18.33
C ARG A 117 -9.65 -4.21 17.69
N LEU A 118 -8.64 -4.85 17.13
CA LEU A 118 -7.71 -4.21 16.20
C LEU A 118 -8.20 -4.45 14.77
N ARG A 119 -8.07 -3.43 13.92
CA ARG A 119 -8.34 -3.52 12.50
C ARG A 119 -7.12 -3.09 11.71
N LEU A 120 -6.70 -3.92 10.77
CA LEU A 120 -5.79 -3.57 9.70
C LEU A 120 -6.60 -3.05 8.52
N GLY A 121 -6.09 -2.08 7.82
CA GLY A 121 -6.68 -1.56 6.59
C GLY A 121 -6.40 -0.09 6.37
N GLY A 122 -6.21 0.21 5.10
CA GLY A 122 -5.70 1.48 4.67
C GLY A 122 -4.22 1.63 4.93
N GLY A 123 -3.67 2.75 4.51
CA GLY A 123 -2.29 3.13 4.68
C GLY A 123 -2.15 4.51 5.30
N MET A 124 -0.92 4.90 5.55
CA MET A 124 -0.54 6.25 5.88
C MET A 124 0.63 6.67 4.99
N ALA A 125 0.34 7.58 4.07
CA ALA A 125 1.37 8.22 3.25
C ALA A 125 2.13 9.23 4.10
N VAL A 126 3.45 9.13 4.10
CA VAL A 126 4.36 9.93 4.93
C VAL A 126 5.30 10.72 4.02
N SER A 127 5.47 11.99 4.31
CA SER A 127 6.30 12.91 3.54
C SER A 127 7.00 13.94 4.42
N ALA A 128 7.83 14.79 3.83
CA ALA A 128 8.40 15.95 4.51
C ALA A 128 7.32 16.95 4.98
N ARG A 129 6.10 16.90 4.44
CA ARG A 129 4.98 17.78 4.79
C ARG A 129 4.11 17.23 5.93
N GLY A 130 4.38 16.01 6.39
CA GLY A 130 3.60 15.28 7.38
C GLY A 130 3.05 13.99 6.81
N ALA A 131 1.95 13.50 7.40
CA ALA A 131 1.32 12.25 7.02
C ALA A 131 -0.15 12.45 6.67
N SER A 132 -0.64 11.69 5.68
CA SER A 132 -2.03 11.63 5.26
C SER A 132 -2.54 10.20 5.25
N ILE A 133 -3.82 10.04 5.56
CA ILE A 133 -4.48 8.73 5.61
C ILE A 133 -4.87 8.33 4.18
N LEU A 134 -4.47 7.14 3.77
CA LEU A 134 -5.03 6.45 2.64
C LEU A 134 -6.15 5.54 3.15
N ASN A 135 -7.36 5.72 2.64
CA ASN A 135 -8.46 4.82 2.95
C ASN A 135 -8.27 3.43 2.27
N GLU A 136 -9.18 2.49 2.50
CA GLU A 136 -9.02 1.12 2.00
C GLU A 136 -9.06 1.03 0.45
N GLU A 137 -9.79 1.93 -0.22
CA GLU A 137 -9.83 2.00 -1.69
C GLU A 137 -8.54 2.63 -2.25
N GLU A 138 -8.05 3.70 -1.63
CA GLU A 138 -6.79 4.34 -2.00
C GLU A 138 -5.59 3.41 -1.77
N GLU A 139 -5.59 2.66 -0.66
CA GLU A 139 -4.56 1.65 -0.41
C GLU A 139 -4.62 0.52 -1.45
N ARG A 140 -5.80 0.04 -1.80
CA ARG A 140 -5.95 -0.98 -2.85
C ARG A 140 -5.50 -0.44 -4.22
N GLY A 141 -5.84 0.81 -4.56
CA GLY A 141 -5.31 1.49 -5.74
C GLY A 141 -3.78 1.60 -5.73
N TYR A 142 -3.19 1.86 -4.56
CA TYR A 142 -1.74 1.86 -4.35
C TYR A 142 -1.13 0.45 -4.58
N LEU A 143 -1.76 -0.60 -4.07
CA LEU A 143 -1.32 -1.98 -4.29
C LEU A 143 -1.37 -2.36 -5.78
N PHE A 144 -2.40 -1.95 -6.52
CA PHE A 144 -2.42 -2.13 -7.98
C PHE A 144 -1.27 -1.41 -8.67
N LEU A 145 -0.95 -0.18 -8.26
CA LEU A 145 0.19 0.58 -8.79
C LEU A 145 1.56 -0.03 -8.44
N LEU A 146 1.66 -0.79 -7.37
CA LEU A 146 2.85 -1.57 -7.05
C LEU A 146 2.93 -2.90 -7.82
N GLY A 147 1.81 -3.42 -8.29
CA GLY A 147 1.68 -4.78 -8.79
C GLY A 147 1.57 -5.83 -7.68
N ASP A 148 1.14 -5.44 -6.49
CA ASP A 148 1.08 -6.25 -5.26
C ASP A 148 -0.37 -6.44 -4.76
N ALA A 149 -1.38 -6.34 -5.64
CA ALA A 149 -2.79 -6.49 -5.26
C ALA A 149 -3.30 -7.94 -5.33
N GLU A 150 -2.42 -8.95 -5.29
CA GLU A 150 -2.81 -10.35 -5.18
C GLU A 150 -3.57 -10.59 -3.88
N GLY A 151 -4.67 -11.38 -3.95
CA GLY A 151 -5.58 -11.59 -2.82
C GLY A 151 -6.70 -10.54 -2.69
N ALA A 152 -6.62 -9.40 -3.39
CA ALA A 152 -7.71 -8.42 -3.41
C ALA A 152 -9.01 -9.06 -3.94
N VAL A 153 -10.14 -8.68 -3.32
CA VAL A 153 -11.47 -9.07 -3.79
C VAL A 153 -12.18 -7.82 -4.30
N LEU A 154 -12.52 -7.84 -5.58
CA LEU A 154 -13.28 -6.78 -6.24
C LEU A 154 -14.74 -7.19 -6.39
N GLU A 155 -15.66 -6.28 -6.13
CA GLU A 155 -17.08 -6.51 -6.35
C GLU A 155 -17.53 -5.92 -7.70
N GLY A 156 -18.02 -6.77 -8.59
CA GLY A 156 -18.59 -6.37 -9.87
C GLY A 156 -20.11 -6.56 -9.88
N ARG A 157 -20.86 -5.53 -10.26
CA ARG A 157 -22.32 -5.66 -10.48
C ARG A 157 -22.58 -6.11 -11.91
N TYR A 158 -23.12 -7.32 -12.04
CA TYR A 158 -23.55 -7.85 -13.31
C TYR A 158 -25.06 -8.17 -13.27
N LYS A 159 -25.87 -7.44 -14.02
CA LYS A 159 -27.35 -7.51 -13.95
C LYS A 159 -27.84 -7.26 -12.51
N ALA A 160 -28.51 -8.22 -11.91
CA ALA A 160 -29.02 -8.15 -10.53
C ALA A 160 -28.10 -8.81 -9.49
N ALA A 161 -26.95 -9.33 -9.91
CA ALA A 161 -26.03 -10.04 -9.02
C ALA A 161 -24.75 -9.21 -8.75
N VAL A 162 -24.23 -9.32 -7.53
CA VAL A 162 -22.87 -8.89 -7.19
C VAL A 162 -21.97 -10.11 -7.30
N LEU A 163 -20.96 -10.02 -8.14
CA LEU A 163 -20.01 -11.11 -8.38
C LEU A 163 -18.63 -10.67 -7.86
N PRO A 164 -18.07 -11.36 -6.88
CA PRO A 164 -16.72 -11.07 -6.41
C PRO A 164 -15.67 -11.72 -7.34
N LEU A 165 -14.65 -10.93 -7.68
CA LEU A 165 -13.44 -11.39 -8.37
C LEU A 165 -12.28 -11.41 -7.37
N ALA A 166 -11.73 -12.59 -7.09
CA ALA A 166 -10.49 -12.71 -6.34
C ALA A 166 -9.31 -12.53 -7.30
N VAL A 167 -8.49 -11.53 -7.05
CA VAL A 167 -7.27 -11.25 -7.82
C VAL A 167 -6.22 -12.30 -7.48
N THR A 168 -5.73 -13.02 -8.50
CA THR A 168 -4.73 -14.09 -8.35
C THR A 168 -3.35 -13.69 -8.84
N LYS A 169 -3.29 -12.64 -9.68
CA LYS A 169 -2.03 -12.09 -10.16
C LYS A 169 -2.22 -10.67 -10.63
N THR A 170 -1.25 -9.84 -10.35
CA THR A 170 -1.23 -8.45 -10.79
C THR A 170 0.17 -8.01 -11.19
N LYS A 171 0.24 -7.00 -12.05
CA LYS A 171 1.47 -6.34 -12.45
C LYS A 171 1.18 -4.89 -12.78
N ALA A 172 2.18 -4.03 -12.66
CA ALA A 172 2.11 -2.64 -13.10
C ALA A 172 3.28 -2.34 -14.05
N ASP A 173 2.95 -2.01 -15.29
CA ASP A 173 3.90 -1.60 -16.31
C ASP A 173 3.74 -0.09 -16.59
N TYR A 174 4.86 0.64 -16.61
CA TYR A 174 4.91 2.08 -16.74
C TYR A 174 5.60 2.49 -18.04
N ASP A 175 4.94 3.35 -18.82
CA ASP A 175 5.49 3.99 -20.00
C ASP A 175 5.42 5.51 -19.86
N PHE A 176 6.49 6.21 -20.23
CA PHE A 176 6.60 7.66 -20.08
C PHE A 176 6.88 8.32 -21.43
N GLN A 177 6.04 9.28 -21.80
CA GLN A 177 6.15 10.01 -23.07
C GLN A 177 6.11 11.53 -22.81
N VAL A 178 7.03 12.27 -23.40
CA VAL A 178 7.05 13.74 -23.34
C VAL A 178 6.21 14.30 -24.47
N ALA A 179 5.20 15.10 -24.15
CA ALA A 179 4.32 15.77 -25.09
C ALA A 179 4.27 17.28 -24.77
N GLY A 180 5.15 18.07 -25.40
CA GLY A 180 5.32 19.47 -25.07
C GLY A 180 5.82 19.63 -23.62
N ASP A 181 5.07 20.37 -22.80
CA ASP A 181 5.37 20.59 -21.39
C ASP A 181 4.83 19.49 -20.47
N THR A 182 4.09 18.52 -21.00
CA THR A 182 3.46 17.45 -20.22
C THR A 182 4.27 16.16 -20.35
N VAL A 183 4.36 15.42 -19.25
CA VAL A 183 4.88 14.04 -19.21
C VAL A 183 3.71 13.09 -19.00
N LEU A 184 3.31 12.39 -20.06
CA LEU A 184 2.26 11.38 -19.97
C LEU A 184 2.84 10.08 -19.42
N CYS A 185 2.38 9.67 -18.25
CA CYS A 185 2.62 8.37 -17.66
C CYS A 185 1.44 7.44 -17.98
N THR A 186 1.67 6.44 -18.81
CA THR A 186 0.69 5.38 -19.07
C THR A 186 0.98 4.20 -18.15
N VAL A 187 0.03 3.87 -17.28
CA VAL A 187 0.11 2.72 -16.37
C VAL A 187 -0.77 1.62 -16.91
N THR A 188 -0.16 0.54 -17.40
CA THR A 188 -0.87 -0.67 -17.83
C THR A 188 -0.87 -1.68 -16.69
N LEU A 189 -2.07 -2.18 -16.35
CA LEU A 189 -2.29 -3.08 -15.22
C LEU A 189 -2.88 -4.42 -15.72
N PRO A 190 -2.04 -5.40 -16.10
CA PRO A 190 -2.50 -6.76 -16.30
C PRO A 190 -2.94 -7.37 -14.97
N VAL A 191 -4.18 -7.86 -14.91
CA VAL A 191 -4.80 -8.44 -13.72
C VAL A 191 -5.46 -9.76 -14.10
N GLU A 192 -5.07 -10.85 -13.45
CA GLU A 192 -5.73 -12.14 -13.55
C GLU A 192 -6.55 -12.37 -12.28
N GLY A 193 -7.74 -12.97 -12.43
CA GLY A 193 -8.58 -13.26 -11.27
C GLY A 193 -9.57 -14.39 -11.49
N THR A 194 -10.10 -14.90 -10.40
CA THR A 194 -11.08 -15.98 -10.35
C THR A 194 -12.40 -15.48 -9.78
N LEU A 195 -13.51 -15.69 -10.48
CA LEU A 195 -14.83 -15.35 -9.97
C LEU A 195 -15.22 -16.29 -8.83
N GLN A 196 -15.67 -15.69 -7.74
CA GLN A 196 -16.19 -16.44 -6.57
C GLN A 196 -17.73 -16.48 -6.58
N GLY A 197 -18.31 -17.58 -6.13
CA GLY A 197 -19.76 -17.68 -5.90
C GLY A 197 -20.63 -17.96 -7.13
N GLY A 198 -20.07 -18.25 -8.27
CA GLY A 198 -20.83 -18.73 -9.43
C GLY A 198 -21.43 -20.12 -9.19
N ARG A 199 -22.69 -20.35 -9.62
CA ARG A 199 -23.37 -21.66 -9.48
C ARG A 199 -22.82 -22.75 -10.41
N GLY A 200 -21.56 -22.63 -10.86
CA GLY A 200 -20.95 -23.62 -11.76
C GLY A 200 -21.42 -23.52 -13.22
N GLU A 201 -22.19 -22.50 -13.56
CA GLU A 201 -22.55 -22.20 -14.95
C GLU A 201 -21.34 -21.62 -15.69
N LEU A 202 -21.01 -22.21 -16.83
CA LEU A 202 -19.97 -21.67 -17.71
C LEU A 202 -20.43 -20.34 -18.28
N LEU A 203 -19.67 -19.28 -18.04
CA LEU A 203 -19.90 -17.99 -18.69
C LEU A 203 -19.73 -18.12 -20.21
N SER A 204 -20.60 -17.51 -20.98
CA SER A 204 -20.32 -17.30 -22.41
C SER A 204 -19.13 -16.37 -22.59
N ALA A 205 -18.49 -16.42 -23.75
CA ALA A 205 -17.38 -15.50 -24.07
C ALA A 205 -17.80 -14.02 -23.95
N GLU A 206 -19.02 -13.70 -24.35
CA GLU A 206 -19.59 -12.35 -24.25
C GLU A 206 -19.77 -11.90 -22.80
N GLN A 207 -20.34 -12.78 -21.93
CA GLN A 207 -20.50 -12.50 -20.50
C GLN A 207 -19.17 -12.31 -19.81
N LYS A 208 -18.16 -13.11 -20.17
CA LYS A 208 -16.80 -12.98 -19.65
C LYS A 208 -16.21 -11.61 -20.03
N THR A 209 -16.28 -11.21 -21.28
CA THR A 209 -15.79 -9.92 -21.76
C THR A 209 -16.48 -8.74 -21.06
N GLU A 210 -17.80 -8.83 -20.87
CA GLU A 210 -18.56 -7.80 -20.16
C GLU A 210 -18.11 -7.67 -18.69
N LEU A 211 -17.94 -8.78 -17.99
CA LEU A 211 -17.44 -8.80 -16.62
C LEU A 211 -15.99 -8.28 -16.51
N GLU A 212 -15.10 -8.69 -17.41
CA GLU A 212 -13.73 -8.16 -17.48
C GLU A 212 -13.70 -6.65 -17.69
N SER A 213 -14.64 -6.11 -18.47
CA SER A 213 -14.81 -4.67 -18.64
C SER A 213 -15.27 -3.97 -17.36
N ILE A 214 -16.24 -4.56 -16.64
CA ILE A 214 -16.74 -4.04 -15.36
C ILE A 214 -15.61 -3.95 -14.33
N PHE A 215 -14.86 -5.04 -14.14
CA PHE A 215 -13.73 -5.04 -13.21
C PHE A 215 -12.60 -4.11 -13.64
N SER A 216 -12.33 -4.00 -14.95
CA SER A 216 -11.36 -3.04 -15.46
C SER A 216 -11.77 -1.60 -15.14
N ALA A 217 -13.05 -1.27 -15.25
CA ALA A 217 -13.56 0.06 -14.91
C ALA A 217 -13.41 0.34 -13.40
N SER A 218 -13.73 -0.63 -12.53
CA SER A 218 -13.59 -0.50 -11.09
C SER A 218 -12.12 -0.27 -10.67
N ILE A 219 -11.18 -1.10 -11.19
CA ILE A 219 -9.76 -0.93 -10.92
C ILE A 219 -9.26 0.45 -11.40
N LYS A 220 -9.73 0.88 -12.58
CA LYS A 220 -9.35 2.18 -13.12
C LYS A 220 -9.77 3.31 -12.19
N GLU A 221 -11.01 3.29 -11.70
CA GLU A 221 -11.55 4.31 -10.80
C GLU A 221 -10.74 4.39 -9.49
N GLU A 222 -10.46 3.26 -8.83
CA GLU A 222 -9.67 3.21 -7.61
C GLU A 222 -8.25 3.73 -7.82
N VAL A 223 -7.58 3.30 -8.89
CA VAL A 223 -6.21 3.72 -9.20
C VAL A 223 -6.14 5.21 -9.57
N GLU A 224 -7.09 5.70 -10.37
CA GLU A 224 -7.17 7.13 -10.71
C GLU A 224 -7.47 7.99 -9.47
N HIS A 225 -8.28 7.48 -8.53
CA HIS A 225 -8.52 8.15 -7.26
C HIS A 225 -7.23 8.26 -6.43
N THR A 226 -6.49 7.18 -6.27
CA THR A 226 -5.21 7.15 -5.55
C THR A 226 -4.17 8.11 -6.18
N ILE A 227 -4.07 8.10 -7.52
CA ILE A 227 -3.18 9.04 -8.24
C ILE A 227 -3.62 10.49 -7.99
N LYS A 228 -4.92 10.77 -8.01
CA LYS A 228 -5.46 12.11 -7.75
C LYS A 228 -5.13 12.58 -6.33
N THR A 229 -5.21 11.70 -5.33
CA THR A 229 -4.79 12.01 -3.96
C THR A 229 -3.32 12.40 -3.92
N ALA A 230 -2.42 11.61 -4.53
CA ALA A 230 -0.99 11.92 -4.59
C ALA A 230 -0.71 13.26 -5.29
N LEU A 231 -1.40 13.55 -6.38
CA LEU A 231 -1.28 14.84 -7.10
C LEU A 231 -1.79 16.02 -6.27
N SER A 232 -2.94 15.87 -5.61
CA SER A 232 -3.52 16.96 -4.79
C SER A 232 -2.68 17.30 -3.57
N GLU A 233 -2.01 16.32 -2.98
CA GLU A 233 -1.07 16.53 -1.88
C GLU A 233 0.31 17.02 -2.34
N GLY A 234 0.60 16.92 -3.63
CA GLY A 234 1.90 17.25 -4.19
C GLY A 234 3.02 16.35 -3.68
N VAL A 235 2.70 15.07 -3.41
CA VAL A 235 3.60 14.08 -2.79
C VAL A 235 3.60 12.80 -3.60
N ASP A 236 4.77 12.40 -4.11
CA ASP A 236 4.94 11.11 -4.80
C ASP A 236 5.18 9.96 -3.82
N PHE A 237 4.15 9.55 -3.09
CA PHE A 237 4.21 8.32 -2.29
C PHE A 237 4.07 7.06 -3.16
N LEU A 238 3.70 7.20 -4.43
CA LEU A 238 3.53 6.11 -5.39
C LEU A 238 4.87 5.60 -5.96
N GLY A 239 5.93 6.40 -5.86
CA GLY A 239 7.24 6.08 -6.43
C GLY A 239 7.26 6.19 -7.95
N ILE A 240 6.50 7.11 -8.52
CA ILE A 240 6.43 7.36 -9.98
C ILE A 240 7.60 8.20 -10.46
N LEU A 241 8.01 9.21 -9.68
CA LEU A 241 9.16 10.06 -10.02
C LEU A 241 10.45 9.26 -10.23
N PRO A 242 10.87 8.34 -9.34
CA PRO A 242 12.05 7.52 -9.59
C PRO A 242 11.98 6.70 -10.87
N ARG A 243 10.78 6.26 -11.27
CA ARG A 243 10.57 5.55 -12.54
C ARG A 243 10.70 6.49 -13.73
N ALA A 244 10.09 7.68 -13.65
CA ALA A 244 10.19 8.72 -14.67
C ALA A 244 11.62 9.21 -14.86
N GLU A 245 12.36 9.41 -13.78
CA GLU A 245 13.79 9.82 -13.82
C GLU A 245 14.66 8.80 -14.56
N ARG A 246 14.42 7.51 -14.34
CA ARG A 246 15.10 6.41 -15.05
C ARG A 246 14.71 6.34 -16.53
N ALA A 247 13.44 6.56 -16.85
CA ALA A 247 12.94 6.51 -18.22
C ALA A 247 13.32 7.76 -19.04
N LEU A 248 13.38 8.92 -18.40
CA LEU A 248 13.61 10.24 -19.03
C LEU A 248 14.80 11.00 -18.42
N PRO A 249 16.03 10.44 -18.50
CA PRO A 249 17.19 10.99 -17.77
C PRO A 249 17.61 12.39 -18.21
N GLN A 250 17.31 12.79 -19.45
CA GLN A 250 17.60 14.13 -19.94
C GLN A 250 16.67 15.17 -19.31
N LEU A 251 15.38 14.84 -19.20
CA LEU A 251 14.38 15.70 -18.58
C LEU A 251 14.63 15.80 -17.07
N ALA A 252 14.95 14.70 -16.41
CA ALA A 252 15.27 14.66 -14.99
C ALA A 252 16.48 15.53 -14.60
N LYS A 253 17.43 15.71 -15.51
CA LYS A 253 18.57 16.64 -15.33
C LYS A 253 18.19 18.10 -15.56
N ALA A 254 17.11 18.38 -16.30
CA ALA A 254 16.71 19.72 -16.74
C ALA A 254 15.70 20.39 -15.79
N CYS A 255 15.07 19.64 -14.87
CA CYS A 255 14.07 20.15 -13.94
C CYS A 255 14.19 19.51 -12.56
N THR A 256 13.58 20.13 -11.54
CA THR A 256 13.49 19.54 -10.20
C THR A 256 12.41 18.45 -10.15
N ARG A 257 12.40 17.64 -9.08
CA ARG A 257 11.36 16.62 -8.86
C ARG A 257 9.97 17.22 -8.77
N GLU A 258 9.82 18.37 -8.11
CA GLU A 258 8.55 19.10 -8.00
C GLU A 258 8.07 19.54 -9.38
N GLN A 259 8.94 20.14 -10.18
CA GLN A 259 8.62 20.57 -11.55
C GLN A 259 8.25 19.37 -12.45
N LEU A 260 8.94 18.23 -12.27
CA LEU A 260 8.62 17.02 -13.01
C LEU A 260 7.25 16.49 -12.59
N TRP A 261 6.94 16.47 -11.27
CA TRP A 261 5.67 16.03 -10.74
C TRP A 261 4.48 16.88 -11.22
N GLU A 262 4.62 18.20 -11.20
CA GLU A 262 3.60 19.14 -11.71
C GLU A 262 3.28 18.96 -13.21
N ARG A 263 4.23 18.43 -13.98
CA ARG A 263 4.07 18.17 -15.42
C ARG A 263 3.49 16.79 -15.73
N MET A 264 3.27 15.93 -14.72
CA MET A 264 2.77 14.58 -14.93
C MET A 264 1.28 14.59 -15.27
N ALA A 265 0.95 13.83 -16.30
CA ALA A 265 -0.43 13.42 -16.61
C ALA A 265 -0.49 11.90 -16.65
N PHE A 266 -1.63 11.33 -16.28
CA PHE A 266 -1.75 9.89 -16.11
C PHE A 266 -2.82 9.30 -17.01
N ARG A 267 -2.52 8.11 -17.53
CA ARG A 267 -3.45 7.25 -18.25
C ARG A 267 -3.41 5.85 -17.66
N VAL A 268 -4.51 5.42 -17.05
CA VAL A 268 -4.62 4.09 -16.44
C VAL A 268 -5.33 3.13 -17.40
N VAL A 269 -4.71 1.98 -17.66
CA VAL A 269 -5.18 0.97 -18.61
C VAL A 269 -5.19 -0.41 -17.94
N PRO A 270 -6.22 -0.74 -17.14
CA PRO A 270 -6.37 -2.08 -16.61
C PRO A 270 -6.70 -3.09 -17.73
N LYS A 271 -6.17 -4.30 -17.61
CA LYS A 271 -6.43 -5.43 -18.49
C LYS A 271 -6.78 -6.64 -17.65
N VAL A 272 -8.06 -6.75 -17.29
CA VAL A 272 -8.54 -7.87 -16.48
C VAL A 272 -8.76 -9.10 -17.34
N GLN A 273 -8.32 -10.24 -16.85
CA GLN A 273 -8.55 -11.55 -17.42
C GLN A 273 -9.13 -12.48 -16.35
N ILE A 274 -10.35 -12.96 -16.56
CA ILE A 274 -10.96 -13.98 -15.71
C ILE A 274 -10.41 -15.36 -16.12
N THR A 275 -9.65 -16.01 -15.24
CA THR A 275 -8.93 -17.26 -15.58
C THR A 275 -9.71 -18.51 -15.24
N ASP A 276 -10.53 -18.51 -14.17
CA ASP A 276 -11.35 -19.65 -13.78
C ASP A 276 -12.63 -19.20 -13.06
N MET A 277 -13.61 -20.08 -13.01
CA MET A 277 -14.79 -19.96 -12.15
C MET A 277 -14.61 -20.92 -11.00
N GLY A 278 -14.36 -20.38 -9.80
CA GLY A 278 -14.08 -21.15 -8.61
C GLY A 278 -15.12 -22.27 -8.41
N ARG A 279 -14.72 -23.50 -8.69
CA ARG A 279 -15.47 -24.67 -8.27
C ARG A 279 -15.35 -24.75 -6.74
N LYS A 280 -16.44 -24.65 -6.01
CA LYS A 280 -16.45 -25.11 -4.61
C LYS A 280 -15.93 -26.56 -4.61
N ARG A 281 -14.75 -26.77 -4.03
CA ARG A 281 -14.35 -28.10 -3.55
C ARG A 281 -15.12 -28.45 -2.32
#